data_3d388419677d3049963c7dc69f7b6c8e
#
_entry.id   3d388419677d3049963c7dc69f7b6c8e
#
_cell.length_a   1.000
_cell.length_b   1.000
_cell.length_c   1.000
_cell.angle_alpha   90.00
_cell.angle_beta   90.00
_cell.angle_gamma   90.00
#
_symmetry.space_group_name_H-M   'P 1'
#
loop_
_entity.id
_entity.type
_entity.pdbx_description
1 polymer ?
#
loop_
_entity_poly.entity_id
_entity_poly.type
_entity_poly.pdbx_seq_one_letter_code
_entity_poly.pdbx_strand_id
1 'polypeptide(L)'
;GNIAIAFTPDEEVGGGIDKFEIEKWGAKFAYTVDGEQLGDISNETWSARTATVTFHGKNTHPGTAKGIMINSMYAAGDFLANFPANAPNRPETTEGRVGFVHPYSSAMSEETTTIKILVRDFDLSGVAAKEELLKQIVAKTQAKYADVKIDYESKLGYLNMKEVLKNYPQLTDYAIEAAKRAGVPSELRPIRGGTDGSNLTARGLPTPNLFTGGHNFHGKLEFNSRKGLEKTTDTLVNLVQIWAEAK
;
A
#
# COMPACT_ATOMS: atom_id res chain seq x y z
N GLY A 1 31.77 -4.05 11.33
CA GLY A 1 30.53 -4.87 11.23
C GLY A 1 30.39 -5.47 9.85
N ASN A 2 29.54 -6.46 9.71
CA ASN A 2 29.24 -7.06 8.41
C ASN A 2 28.15 -6.23 7.73
N ILE A 3 28.33 -5.95 6.43
CA ILE A 3 27.36 -5.29 5.58
C ILE A 3 26.89 -6.31 4.57
N ALA A 4 25.59 -6.40 4.38
CA ALA A 4 24.98 -7.22 3.35
C ALA A 4 24.16 -6.33 2.39
N ILE A 5 24.29 -6.56 1.08
CA ILE A 5 23.58 -5.80 0.04
C ILE A 5 22.77 -6.77 -0.79
N ALA A 6 21.51 -6.42 -1.02
CA ALA A 6 20.61 -7.18 -1.90
C ALA A 6 20.01 -6.27 -2.96
N PHE A 7 19.75 -6.85 -4.12
CA PHE A 7 18.95 -6.26 -5.18
C PHE A 7 17.75 -7.17 -5.41
N THR A 8 16.56 -6.65 -5.23
CA THR A 8 15.31 -7.39 -5.37
C THR A 8 14.68 -7.08 -6.72
N PRO A 9 14.37 -8.12 -7.54
CA PRO A 9 13.57 -7.93 -8.75
C PRO A 9 12.08 -7.82 -8.40
N ASP A 10 11.25 -7.37 -9.34
CA ASP A 10 9.78 -7.42 -9.27
C ASP A 10 9.15 -6.60 -8.11
N GLU A 11 9.84 -5.61 -7.54
CA GLU A 11 9.28 -4.72 -6.51
C GLU A 11 8.04 -4.01 -7.06
N GLU A 12 8.12 -3.45 -8.27
CA GLU A 12 7.07 -2.67 -8.95
C GLU A 12 5.77 -3.46 -9.21
N VAL A 13 5.83 -4.78 -9.19
CA VAL A 13 4.66 -5.66 -9.30
C VAL A 13 4.29 -6.32 -7.96
N GLY A 14 4.93 -5.90 -6.87
CA GLY A 14 4.63 -6.32 -5.50
C GLY A 14 5.22 -7.67 -5.09
N GLY A 15 6.16 -8.23 -5.86
CA GLY A 15 6.80 -9.52 -5.60
C GLY A 15 8.26 -9.46 -5.14
N GLY A 16 8.80 -8.25 -4.90
CA GLY A 16 10.25 -8.03 -4.72
C GLY A 16 10.91 -8.89 -3.66
N ILE A 17 10.23 -9.10 -2.53
CA ILE A 17 10.81 -9.86 -1.41
C ILE A 17 10.14 -11.21 -1.15
N ASP A 18 9.26 -11.69 -2.02
CA ASP A 18 8.50 -12.92 -1.77
C ASP A 18 9.41 -14.13 -1.49
N LYS A 19 10.52 -14.21 -2.22
CA LYS A 19 11.52 -15.28 -2.09
C LYS A 19 12.71 -14.90 -1.21
N PHE A 20 12.68 -13.73 -0.56
CA PHE A 20 13.79 -13.25 0.26
C PHE A 20 13.83 -14.01 1.59
N GLU A 21 14.94 -14.70 1.87
CA GLU A 21 15.14 -15.53 3.04
C GLU A 21 15.79 -14.73 4.18
N ILE A 22 14.97 -14.00 4.96
CA ILE A 22 15.41 -13.09 6.03
C ILE A 22 16.33 -13.79 7.04
N GLU A 23 16.03 -15.02 7.43
CA GLU A 23 16.84 -15.78 8.40
C GLU A 23 18.24 -16.08 7.86
N LYS A 24 18.35 -16.47 6.59
CA LYS A 24 19.65 -16.72 5.94
C LYS A 24 20.44 -15.43 5.74
N TRP A 25 19.73 -14.32 5.51
CA TRP A 25 20.34 -13.01 5.40
C TRP A 25 21.05 -12.59 6.68
N GLY A 26 20.48 -12.92 7.85
CA GLY A 26 21.10 -12.77 9.16
C GLY A 26 21.26 -11.32 9.65
N ALA A 27 20.71 -10.34 8.94
CA ALA A 27 20.70 -8.95 9.40
C ALA A 27 19.60 -8.75 10.45
N LYS A 28 19.88 -7.90 11.46
CA LYS A 28 18.90 -7.51 12.48
C LYS A 28 18.05 -6.32 12.03
N PHE A 29 18.59 -5.49 11.17
CA PHE A 29 18.00 -4.27 10.64
C PHE A 29 18.42 -4.11 9.17
N ALA A 30 17.59 -3.43 8.40
CA ALA A 30 17.88 -3.12 7.02
C ALA A 30 17.38 -1.71 6.65
N TYR A 31 17.71 -1.27 5.45
CA TYR A 31 17.18 -0.08 4.82
C TYR A 31 16.90 -0.41 3.36
N THR A 32 15.75 -0.01 2.85
CA THR A 32 15.50 0.04 1.41
C THR A 32 15.92 1.40 0.88
N VAL A 33 16.43 1.45 -0.34
CA VAL A 33 16.84 2.69 -1.03
C VAL A 33 15.93 2.81 -2.24
N ASP A 34 14.72 3.28 -2.00
CA ASP A 34 13.59 3.27 -2.92
C ASP A 34 12.69 4.51 -2.73
N GLY A 35 13.16 5.48 -1.97
CA GLY A 35 12.44 6.72 -1.72
C GLY A 35 12.60 7.74 -2.85
N GLU A 36 11.70 8.70 -2.87
CA GLU A 36 11.62 9.70 -3.94
C GLU A 36 12.69 10.78 -3.79
N GLN A 37 12.28 11.95 -3.33
CA GLN A 37 13.10 13.16 -3.33
C GLN A 37 14.30 13.06 -2.40
N LEU A 38 15.37 13.73 -2.80
CA LEU A 38 16.58 13.80 -2.01
C LEU A 38 16.30 14.37 -0.60
N GLY A 39 16.57 13.56 0.43
CA GLY A 39 16.33 13.89 1.82
C GLY A 39 15.09 13.26 2.44
N ASP A 40 14.22 12.65 1.66
CA ASP A 40 13.03 11.96 2.16
C ASP A 40 13.42 10.65 2.87
N ILE A 41 13.15 10.55 4.16
CA ILE A 41 13.33 9.33 4.95
C ILE A 41 11.93 8.87 5.40
N SER A 42 11.60 7.61 5.16
CA SER A 42 10.26 7.11 5.47
C SER A 42 10.30 5.96 6.45
N ASN A 43 9.60 6.13 7.56
CA ASN A 43 9.37 5.12 8.58
C ASN A 43 7.88 4.80 8.76
N GLU A 44 7.06 5.27 7.82
CA GLU A 44 5.61 5.14 7.86
C GLU A 44 5.05 4.91 6.46
N THR A 45 4.21 3.91 6.32
CA THR A 45 3.46 3.58 5.10
C THR A 45 1.98 3.52 5.41
N TRP A 46 1.13 3.40 4.39
CA TRP A 46 -0.24 2.96 4.65
C TRP A 46 -0.30 1.55 5.20
N SER A 47 -1.42 1.24 5.87
CA SER A 47 -1.96 -0.10 5.94
C SER A 47 -2.91 -0.31 4.77
N ALA A 48 -2.82 -1.46 4.12
CA ALA A 48 -3.53 -1.77 2.90
C ALA A 48 -4.37 -3.03 3.04
N ARG A 49 -5.63 -2.93 2.61
CA ARG A 49 -6.48 -4.11 2.38
C ARG A 49 -7.08 -4.04 0.98
N THR A 50 -7.45 -5.19 0.46
CA THR A 50 -8.23 -5.32 -0.77
C THR A 50 -9.52 -6.05 -0.43
N ALA A 51 -10.64 -5.35 -0.59
CA ALA A 51 -11.95 -5.95 -0.48
C ALA A 51 -12.43 -6.44 -1.86
N THR A 52 -13.14 -7.54 -1.86
CA THR A 52 -13.82 -8.11 -3.03
C THR A 52 -15.28 -8.29 -2.69
N VAL A 53 -16.15 -7.73 -3.51
CA VAL A 53 -17.61 -7.91 -3.38
C VAL A 53 -18.09 -8.66 -4.60
N THR A 54 -18.73 -9.81 -4.38
CA THR A 54 -19.25 -10.66 -5.45
C THR A 54 -20.77 -10.74 -5.35
N PHE A 55 -21.43 -10.40 -6.44
CA PHE A 55 -22.88 -10.43 -6.59
C PHE A 55 -23.25 -11.65 -7.44
N HIS A 56 -24.11 -12.52 -6.91
CA HIS A 56 -24.55 -13.74 -7.59
C HIS A 56 -25.97 -13.55 -8.13
N GLY A 57 -26.09 -13.62 -9.42
CA GLY A 57 -27.36 -13.61 -10.14
C GLY A 57 -27.74 -15.01 -10.62
N LYS A 58 -28.69 -15.04 -11.52
CA LYS A 58 -29.19 -16.27 -12.18
C LYS A 58 -29.46 -15.97 -13.63
N ASN A 59 -28.70 -16.61 -14.51
CA ASN A 59 -28.85 -16.46 -15.95
C ASN A 59 -30.00 -17.31 -16.50
N THR A 60 -30.63 -16.84 -17.56
CA THR A 60 -31.57 -17.57 -18.40
C THR A 60 -31.77 -16.86 -19.75
N HIS A 61 -32.43 -17.49 -20.71
CA HIS A 61 -32.72 -16.88 -21.99
C HIS A 61 -33.56 -15.59 -21.81
N PRO A 62 -33.13 -14.42 -22.32
CA PRO A 62 -33.82 -13.15 -22.08
C PRO A 62 -35.30 -13.14 -22.50
N GLY A 63 -35.66 -13.86 -23.56
CA GLY A 63 -37.04 -13.95 -24.05
C GLY A 63 -37.99 -14.69 -23.11
N THR A 64 -37.49 -15.47 -22.13
CA THR A 64 -38.24 -16.23 -21.15
C THR A 64 -37.85 -15.91 -19.71
N ALA A 65 -37.19 -14.75 -19.50
CA ALA A 65 -36.55 -14.37 -18.25
C ALA A 65 -37.52 -13.91 -17.15
N LYS A 66 -38.78 -13.61 -17.48
CA LYS A 66 -39.76 -13.07 -16.52
C LYS A 66 -39.94 -14.00 -15.30
N GLY A 67 -39.60 -13.49 -14.11
CA GLY A 67 -39.67 -14.22 -12.84
C GLY A 67 -38.60 -15.31 -12.64
N ILE A 68 -37.60 -15.40 -13.53
CA ILE A 68 -36.53 -16.41 -13.48
C ILE A 68 -35.15 -15.80 -13.39
N MET A 69 -34.87 -14.81 -14.27
CA MET A 69 -33.56 -14.16 -14.34
C MET A 69 -33.34 -13.23 -13.14
N ILE A 70 -32.14 -13.30 -12.58
CA ILE A 70 -31.66 -12.37 -11.56
C ILE A 70 -30.36 -11.78 -12.13
N ASN A 71 -30.37 -10.51 -12.50
CA ASN A 71 -29.20 -9.86 -13.08
C ASN A 71 -28.35 -9.22 -11.99
N SER A 72 -27.16 -9.78 -11.76
CA SER A 72 -26.21 -9.32 -10.73
C SER A 72 -25.73 -7.88 -10.95
N MET A 73 -25.71 -7.40 -12.21
CA MET A 73 -25.20 -6.07 -12.55
C MET A 73 -26.07 -4.93 -11.99
N TYR A 74 -27.37 -5.14 -11.79
CA TYR A 74 -28.24 -4.11 -11.20
C TYR A 74 -27.91 -3.88 -9.73
N ALA A 75 -27.68 -4.95 -8.96
CA ALA A 75 -27.26 -4.83 -7.57
C ALA A 75 -25.85 -4.22 -7.45
N ALA A 76 -24.93 -4.62 -8.32
CA ALA A 76 -23.58 -4.07 -8.36
C ALA A 76 -23.56 -2.59 -8.75
N GLY A 77 -24.40 -2.16 -9.69
CA GLY A 77 -24.54 -0.75 -10.06
C GLY A 77 -25.07 0.10 -8.90
N ASP A 78 -26.09 -0.42 -8.17
CA ASP A 78 -26.63 0.25 -6.98
C ASP A 78 -25.60 0.30 -5.84
N PHE A 79 -24.83 -0.77 -5.63
CA PHE A 79 -23.71 -0.79 -4.68
C PHE A 79 -22.71 0.33 -4.98
N LEU A 80 -22.26 0.50 -6.24
CA LEU A 80 -21.35 1.57 -6.64
C LEU A 80 -22.00 2.94 -6.46
N ALA A 81 -23.29 3.11 -6.74
CA ALA A 81 -24.00 4.36 -6.56
C ALA A 81 -24.14 4.79 -5.09
N ASN A 82 -24.04 3.84 -4.15
CA ASN A 82 -24.05 4.12 -2.71
C ASN A 82 -22.69 4.56 -2.15
N PHE A 83 -21.61 4.54 -2.94
CA PHE A 83 -20.36 5.17 -2.52
C PHE A 83 -20.61 6.68 -2.43
N PRO A 84 -20.20 7.31 -1.33
CA PRO A 84 -20.43 8.73 -1.14
C PRO A 84 -19.76 9.54 -2.25
N ALA A 85 -20.55 10.21 -3.09
CA ALA A 85 -20.03 10.98 -4.23
C ALA A 85 -19.12 12.15 -3.80
N ASN A 86 -19.38 12.69 -2.59
CA ASN A 86 -18.66 13.82 -2.00
C ASN A 86 -17.78 13.42 -0.81
N ALA A 87 -17.55 12.12 -0.59
CA ALA A 87 -16.68 11.71 0.50
C ALA A 87 -15.23 12.07 0.19
N PRO A 88 -14.50 12.59 1.17
CA PRO A 88 -13.06 12.83 1.06
C PRO A 88 -12.26 11.51 1.05
N ASN A 89 -12.83 10.44 0.49
CA ASN A 89 -12.33 9.08 0.61
C ASN A 89 -12.02 8.44 -0.75
N ARG A 90 -11.79 9.25 -1.78
CA ARG A 90 -11.35 8.78 -3.09
C ARG A 90 -9.91 9.18 -3.34
N PRO A 91 -9.10 8.40 -4.08
CA PRO A 91 -7.73 8.77 -4.40
C PRO A 91 -7.61 10.17 -5.01
N GLU A 92 -8.52 10.50 -5.93
CA GLU A 92 -8.57 11.77 -6.65
C GLU A 92 -8.98 12.97 -5.79
N THR A 93 -9.42 12.76 -4.56
CA THR A 93 -9.87 13.83 -3.63
C THR A 93 -9.12 13.82 -2.30
N THR A 94 -8.11 12.96 -2.15
CA THR A 94 -7.36 12.81 -0.90
C THR A 94 -5.88 13.07 -1.08
N GLU A 95 -5.28 13.71 -0.09
CA GLU A 95 -3.83 13.97 -0.02
C GLU A 95 -3.31 13.79 1.41
N GLY A 96 -2.02 13.94 1.60
CA GLY A 96 -1.38 13.86 2.92
C GLY A 96 -1.70 12.54 3.62
N ARG A 97 -2.23 12.62 4.83
CA ARG A 97 -2.55 11.43 5.67
C ARG A 97 -3.99 10.92 5.50
N VAL A 98 -4.76 11.49 4.59
CA VAL A 98 -6.16 11.07 4.39
C VAL A 98 -6.20 9.79 3.56
N GLY A 99 -6.68 8.71 4.17
CA GLY A 99 -6.87 7.43 3.49
C GLY A 99 -8.08 7.40 2.57
N PHE A 100 -8.27 6.33 1.79
CA PHE A 100 -9.36 6.22 0.81
C PHE A 100 -9.95 4.80 0.71
N VAL A 101 -11.12 4.75 0.06
CA VAL A 101 -11.77 3.54 -0.46
C VAL A 101 -11.92 3.73 -1.97
N HIS A 102 -11.40 2.78 -2.75
CA HIS A 102 -11.32 2.92 -4.21
C HIS A 102 -11.74 1.65 -4.95
N PRO A 103 -12.97 1.58 -5.48
CA PRO A 103 -13.31 0.57 -6.49
C PRO A 103 -12.42 0.78 -7.73
N TYR A 104 -11.54 -0.19 -8.03
CA TYR A 104 -10.55 -0.02 -9.09
C TYR A 104 -10.68 -1.01 -10.24
N SER A 105 -11.41 -2.10 -10.02
CA SER A 105 -11.59 -3.14 -11.03
C SER A 105 -12.92 -3.83 -10.87
N SER A 106 -13.53 -4.20 -11.98
CA SER A 106 -14.75 -5.02 -11.98
C SER A 106 -14.76 -5.98 -13.17
N ALA A 107 -15.39 -7.15 -12.96
CA ALA A 107 -15.81 -8.08 -14.00
C ALA A 107 -17.32 -8.28 -13.84
N MET A 108 -18.10 -8.03 -14.88
CA MET A 108 -19.55 -7.94 -14.81
C MET A 108 -20.22 -8.83 -15.85
N SER A 109 -21.18 -9.63 -15.39
CA SER A 109 -22.12 -10.38 -16.24
C SER A 109 -23.46 -10.47 -15.52
N GLU A 110 -24.51 -10.95 -16.18
CA GLU A 110 -25.81 -11.17 -15.55
C GLU A 110 -25.76 -12.20 -14.43
N GLU A 111 -24.90 -13.23 -14.57
CA GLU A 111 -24.80 -14.33 -13.60
C GLU A 111 -23.88 -14.00 -12.43
N THR A 112 -22.79 -13.28 -12.70
CA THR A 112 -21.83 -12.93 -11.64
C THR A 112 -21.17 -11.60 -11.91
N THR A 113 -21.20 -10.71 -10.92
CA THR A 113 -20.42 -9.48 -10.94
C THR A 113 -19.46 -9.45 -9.75
N THR A 114 -18.18 -9.16 -10.02
CA THR A 114 -17.17 -9.01 -8.99
C THR A 114 -16.57 -7.60 -9.06
N ILE A 115 -16.49 -6.93 -7.91
CA ILE A 115 -15.87 -5.60 -7.76
C ILE A 115 -14.72 -5.70 -6.78
N LYS A 116 -13.53 -5.23 -7.17
CA LYS A 116 -12.35 -5.13 -6.32
C LYS A 116 -12.15 -3.69 -5.85
N ILE A 117 -11.85 -3.54 -4.55
CA ILE A 117 -11.84 -2.25 -3.86
C ILE A 117 -10.56 -2.16 -3.02
N LEU A 118 -9.77 -1.13 -3.24
CA LEU A 118 -8.63 -0.81 -2.38
C LEU A 118 -9.11 -0.04 -1.15
N VAL A 119 -8.61 -0.44 0.01
CA VAL A 119 -8.80 0.25 1.29
C VAL A 119 -7.43 0.65 1.79
N ARG A 120 -7.21 1.93 2.02
CA ARG A 120 -5.93 2.51 2.46
C ARG A 120 -6.15 3.50 3.58
N ASP A 121 -5.35 3.38 4.63
CA ASP A 121 -5.24 4.38 5.70
C ASP A 121 -3.90 4.21 6.42
N PHE A 122 -3.42 5.30 7.04
CA PHE A 122 -2.24 5.23 7.91
C PHE A 122 -2.57 4.57 9.25
N ASP A 123 -3.77 4.80 9.76
CA ASP A 123 -4.21 4.28 11.04
C ASP A 123 -5.08 3.03 10.88
N LEU A 124 -4.86 2.02 11.73
CA LEU A 124 -5.67 0.79 11.72
C LEU A 124 -7.14 1.04 12.02
N SER A 125 -7.44 2.04 12.87
CA SER A 125 -8.81 2.48 13.14
C SER A 125 -9.47 3.08 11.89
N GLY A 126 -8.72 3.82 11.08
CA GLY A 126 -9.16 4.35 9.80
C GLY A 126 -9.45 3.26 8.77
N VAL A 127 -8.60 2.21 8.73
CA VAL A 127 -8.87 1.01 7.91
C VAL A 127 -10.16 0.33 8.36
N ALA A 128 -10.32 0.09 9.67
CA ALA A 128 -11.50 -0.56 10.23
C ALA A 128 -12.79 0.23 9.93
N ALA A 129 -12.77 1.55 10.07
CA ALA A 129 -13.91 2.41 9.74
C ALA A 129 -14.30 2.32 8.26
N LYS A 130 -13.32 2.23 7.36
CA LYS A 130 -13.56 2.07 5.91
C LYS A 130 -14.10 0.69 5.56
N GLU A 131 -13.64 -0.36 6.21
CA GLU A 131 -14.21 -1.71 6.05
C GLU A 131 -15.66 -1.76 6.56
N GLU A 132 -15.95 -1.10 7.67
CA GLU A 132 -17.30 -1.01 8.20
C GLU A 132 -18.24 -0.26 7.24
N LEU A 133 -17.78 0.84 6.65
CA LEU A 133 -18.52 1.54 5.59
C LEU A 133 -18.86 0.61 4.43
N LEU A 134 -17.90 -0.19 3.95
CA LEU A 134 -18.15 -1.16 2.86
C LEU A 134 -19.21 -2.20 3.25
N LYS A 135 -19.13 -2.75 4.46
CA LYS A 135 -20.12 -3.70 4.96
C LYS A 135 -21.53 -3.09 5.06
N GLN A 136 -21.63 -1.83 5.47
CA GLN A 136 -22.89 -1.11 5.52
C GLN A 136 -23.49 -0.90 4.12
N ILE A 137 -22.66 -0.57 3.11
CA ILE A 137 -23.09 -0.45 1.72
C ILE A 137 -23.55 -1.82 1.19
N VAL A 138 -22.81 -2.89 1.48
CA VAL A 138 -23.22 -4.27 1.13
C VAL A 138 -24.57 -4.62 1.76
N ALA A 139 -24.75 -4.39 3.05
CA ALA A 139 -25.97 -4.69 3.76
C ALA A 139 -27.17 -3.90 3.19
N LYS A 140 -26.99 -2.62 2.89
CA LYS A 140 -27.99 -1.77 2.26
C LYS A 140 -28.40 -2.29 0.87
N THR A 141 -27.40 -2.70 0.07
CA THR A 141 -27.64 -3.27 -1.27
C THR A 141 -28.35 -4.61 -1.16
N GLN A 142 -27.92 -5.49 -0.24
CA GLN A 142 -28.56 -6.80 0.00
C GLN A 142 -30.03 -6.64 0.40
N ALA A 143 -30.35 -5.67 1.23
CA ALA A 143 -31.74 -5.40 1.65
C ALA A 143 -32.63 -4.98 0.47
N LYS A 144 -32.08 -4.29 -0.52
CA LYS A 144 -32.81 -3.86 -1.74
C LYS A 144 -32.92 -4.95 -2.78
N TYR A 145 -31.93 -5.83 -2.87
CA TYR A 145 -31.84 -6.92 -3.86
C TYR A 145 -31.82 -8.27 -3.14
N ALA A 146 -32.98 -8.66 -2.56
CA ALA A 146 -33.08 -9.85 -1.72
C ALA A 146 -32.76 -11.17 -2.46
N ASP A 147 -32.98 -11.19 -3.79
CA ASP A 147 -32.76 -12.38 -4.62
C ASP A 147 -31.29 -12.50 -5.10
N VAL A 148 -30.47 -11.46 -4.91
CA VAL A 148 -29.04 -11.47 -5.24
C VAL A 148 -28.25 -11.81 -4.00
N LYS A 149 -27.55 -12.96 -3.98
CA LYS A 149 -26.58 -13.24 -2.90
C LYS A 149 -25.37 -12.34 -3.07
N ILE A 150 -24.94 -11.66 -2.00
CA ILE A 150 -23.76 -10.78 -2.02
C ILE A 150 -22.73 -11.32 -1.04
N ASP A 151 -21.56 -11.69 -1.55
CA ASP A 151 -20.41 -12.10 -0.74
C ASP A 151 -19.42 -10.93 -0.59
N TYR A 152 -18.90 -10.74 0.61
CA TYR A 152 -17.86 -9.75 0.94
C TYR A 152 -16.64 -10.45 1.53
N GLU A 153 -15.49 -10.24 0.93
CA GLU A 153 -14.20 -10.72 1.42
C GLU A 153 -13.22 -9.54 1.50
N SER A 154 -12.39 -9.51 2.53
CA SER A 154 -11.32 -8.51 2.66
C SER A 154 -10.02 -9.18 3.06
N LYS A 155 -8.96 -8.95 2.27
CA LYS A 155 -7.61 -9.49 2.48
C LYS A 155 -6.65 -8.40 2.89
N LEU A 156 -5.83 -8.68 3.90
CA LEU A 156 -4.72 -7.84 4.27
C LEU A 156 -3.65 -7.90 3.17
N GLY A 157 -3.20 -6.75 2.71
CA GLY A 157 -2.04 -6.62 1.84
C GLY A 157 -0.78 -6.42 2.66
N TYR A 158 -0.67 -5.28 3.33
CA TYR A 158 0.44 -4.96 4.23
C TYR A 158 -0.02 -4.03 5.35
N LEU A 159 0.77 -3.97 6.43
CA LEU A 159 0.58 -3.06 7.56
C LEU A 159 1.51 -1.87 7.44
N ASN A 160 1.11 -0.76 8.07
CA ASN A 160 1.97 0.40 8.24
C ASN A 160 3.26 -0.01 8.99
N MET A 161 4.41 0.20 8.35
CA MET A 161 5.70 -0.18 8.95
C MET A 161 6.00 0.55 10.26
N LYS A 162 5.38 1.71 10.51
CA LYS A 162 5.52 2.47 11.75
C LYS A 162 5.11 1.66 12.98
N GLU A 163 4.15 0.74 12.85
CA GLU A 163 3.71 -0.10 13.96
C GLU A 163 4.87 -0.92 14.56
N VAL A 164 5.85 -1.27 13.76
CA VAL A 164 7.08 -1.96 14.19
C VAL A 164 8.21 -0.96 14.42
N LEU A 165 8.46 -0.05 13.47
CA LEU A 165 9.61 0.86 13.49
C LEU A 165 9.61 1.84 14.67
N LYS A 166 8.46 2.15 15.25
CA LYS A 166 8.36 2.96 16.49
C LYS A 166 9.15 2.37 17.67
N ASN A 167 9.43 1.06 17.65
CA ASN A 167 10.22 0.38 18.67
C ASN A 167 11.74 0.44 18.39
N TYR A 168 12.14 0.97 17.23
CA TYR A 168 13.52 1.04 16.77
C TYR A 168 13.87 2.45 16.25
N PRO A 169 13.73 3.50 17.09
CA PRO A 169 13.93 4.90 16.66
C PRO A 169 15.32 5.15 16.09
N GLN A 170 16.34 4.41 16.57
CA GLN A 170 17.72 4.53 16.08
C GLN A 170 17.85 4.32 14.57
N LEU A 171 16.94 3.57 13.93
CA LEU A 171 16.98 3.36 12.48
C LEU A 171 16.78 4.68 11.72
N THR A 172 15.78 5.46 12.14
CA THR A 172 15.51 6.76 11.54
C THR A 172 16.47 7.83 12.00
N ASP A 173 16.88 7.81 13.27
CA ASP A 173 17.83 8.80 13.83
C ASP A 173 19.18 8.70 13.12
N TYR A 174 19.68 7.48 12.89
CA TYR A 174 20.94 7.27 12.18
C TYR A 174 20.84 7.66 10.70
N ALA A 175 19.70 7.40 10.06
CA ALA A 175 19.47 7.82 8.68
C ALA A 175 19.47 9.35 8.54
N ILE A 176 18.82 10.07 9.46
CA ILE A 176 18.80 11.53 9.52
C ILE A 176 20.23 12.09 9.73
N GLU A 177 20.96 11.53 10.69
CA GLU A 177 22.34 11.96 10.95
C GLU A 177 23.26 11.66 9.74
N ALA A 178 23.06 10.52 9.09
CA ALA A 178 23.80 10.16 7.88
C ALA A 178 23.57 11.15 6.72
N ALA A 179 22.31 11.51 6.47
CA ALA A 179 21.94 12.51 5.48
C ALA A 179 22.57 13.88 5.81
N LYS A 180 22.51 14.28 7.08
CA LYS A 180 23.14 15.51 7.55
C LYS A 180 24.65 15.51 7.32
N ARG A 181 25.38 14.42 7.62
CA ARG A 181 26.83 14.27 7.34
C ARG A 181 27.12 14.35 5.83
N ALA A 182 26.21 13.87 4.98
CA ALA A 182 26.29 13.99 3.53
C ALA A 182 25.93 15.39 3.01
N GLY A 183 25.54 16.33 3.89
CA GLY A 183 25.09 17.67 3.52
C GLY A 183 23.72 17.67 2.83
N VAL A 184 22.86 16.70 3.15
CA VAL A 184 21.48 16.57 2.65
C VAL A 184 20.52 16.94 3.76
N PRO A 185 19.77 18.04 3.65
CA PRO A 185 18.63 18.30 4.52
C PRO A 185 17.60 17.17 4.39
N SER A 186 17.18 16.62 5.50
CA SER A 186 16.25 15.47 5.49
C SER A 186 15.05 15.69 6.38
N GLU A 187 13.95 15.04 6.02
CA GLU A 187 12.71 15.05 6.80
C GLU A 187 12.04 13.67 6.77
N LEU A 188 11.23 13.38 7.80
CA LEU A 188 10.41 12.19 7.82
C LEU A 188 9.17 12.41 6.98
N ARG A 189 9.01 11.63 5.91
CA ARG A 189 7.82 11.65 5.05
C ARG A 189 7.12 10.30 5.03
N PRO A 190 5.81 10.26 5.29
CA PRO A 190 5.02 9.04 5.15
C PRO A 190 4.82 8.70 3.67
N ILE A 191 4.87 7.42 3.33
CA ILE A 191 4.62 6.92 1.98
C ILE A 191 3.13 6.58 1.85
N ARG A 192 2.48 7.10 0.81
CA ARG A 192 1.10 6.76 0.43
C ARG A 192 1.03 5.46 -0.38
N GLY A 193 1.79 4.46 0.02
CA GLY A 193 1.94 3.17 -0.65
C GLY A 193 2.56 2.15 0.27
N GLY A 194 2.93 1.00 -0.27
CA GLY A 194 3.79 -0.01 0.33
C GLY A 194 5.17 0.02 -0.34
N THR A 195 6.14 -0.61 0.28
CA THR A 195 7.50 -0.80 -0.22
C THR A 195 8.01 -2.17 0.18
N ASP A 196 9.08 -2.66 -0.43
CA ASP A 196 9.78 -3.84 0.07
C ASP A 196 10.16 -3.68 1.55
N GLY A 197 10.51 -2.46 1.98
CA GLY A 197 10.81 -2.15 3.39
C GLY A 197 9.61 -2.38 4.32
N SER A 198 8.39 -2.03 3.91
CA SER A 198 7.18 -2.30 4.70
C SER A 198 6.90 -3.79 4.81
N ASN A 199 7.10 -4.54 3.73
CA ASN A 199 6.91 -5.98 3.70
C ASN A 199 7.99 -6.73 4.51
N LEU A 200 9.26 -6.32 4.42
CA LEU A 200 10.35 -6.84 5.26
C LEU A 200 10.10 -6.58 6.73
N THR A 201 9.65 -5.37 7.07
CA THR A 201 9.29 -4.98 8.44
C THR A 201 8.17 -5.87 9.00
N ALA A 202 7.14 -6.14 8.21
CA ALA A 202 6.05 -7.03 8.59
C ALA A 202 6.50 -8.49 8.80
N ARG A 203 7.56 -8.91 8.11
CA ARG A 203 8.18 -10.25 8.22
C ARG A 203 9.27 -10.33 9.31
N GLY A 204 9.45 -9.29 10.11
CA GLY A 204 10.35 -9.30 11.26
C GLY A 204 11.74 -8.69 11.01
N LEU A 205 11.99 -8.05 9.88
CA LEU A 205 13.21 -7.29 9.60
C LEU A 205 12.87 -5.79 9.55
N PRO A 206 13.04 -5.03 10.64
CA PRO A 206 12.74 -3.59 10.67
C PRO A 206 13.52 -2.83 9.59
N THR A 207 12.82 -2.22 8.64
CA THR A 207 13.41 -1.67 7.41
C THR A 207 12.72 -0.36 7.02
N PRO A 208 13.21 0.82 7.46
CA PRO A 208 12.76 2.10 6.92
C PRO A 208 13.26 2.30 5.49
N ASN A 209 12.65 3.26 4.77
CA ASN A 209 12.99 3.57 3.40
C ASN A 209 13.77 4.88 3.31
N LEU A 210 14.81 4.90 2.48
CA LEU A 210 15.67 6.04 2.20
C LEU A 210 15.44 6.55 0.78
N PHE A 211 15.68 7.83 0.58
CA PHE A 211 15.60 8.48 -0.71
C PHE A 211 16.60 7.93 -1.75
N THR A 212 16.22 8.03 -3.01
CA THR A 212 17.11 7.84 -4.18
C THR A 212 17.52 9.17 -4.81
N GLY A 213 16.71 10.22 -4.60
CA GLY A 213 16.81 11.50 -5.29
C GLY A 213 16.21 11.46 -6.70
N GLY A 214 15.37 10.46 -6.98
CA GLY A 214 14.65 10.29 -8.23
C GLY A 214 13.40 11.15 -8.34
N HIS A 215 12.85 11.24 -9.54
CA HIS A 215 11.71 12.06 -9.88
C HIS A 215 10.80 11.37 -10.90
N ASN A 216 9.51 11.70 -10.88
CA ASN A 216 8.49 11.23 -11.82
C ASN A 216 8.32 9.69 -11.83
N PHE A 217 8.41 9.07 -10.67
CA PHE A 217 8.27 7.62 -10.51
C PHE A 217 7.01 7.09 -11.20
N HIS A 218 7.12 5.90 -11.78
CA HIS A 218 6.10 5.23 -12.60
C HIS A 218 5.68 6.02 -13.84
N GLY A 219 6.36 7.10 -14.15
CA GLY A 219 6.11 7.93 -15.33
C GLY A 219 7.07 7.65 -16.48
N LYS A 220 6.62 7.94 -17.73
CA LYS A 220 7.50 7.83 -18.91
C LYS A 220 8.70 8.80 -18.89
N LEU A 221 8.65 9.80 -18.03
CA LEU A 221 9.68 10.81 -17.84
C LEU A 221 10.38 10.65 -16.50
N GLU A 222 10.43 9.44 -15.98
CA GLU A 222 11.18 9.12 -14.76
C GLU A 222 12.67 9.36 -14.98
N PHE A 223 13.30 10.01 -14.02
CA PHE A 223 14.73 10.28 -14.07
C PHE A 223 15.34 10.42 -12.68
N ASN A 224 16.65 10.24 -12.62
CA ASN A 224 17.43 10.63 -11.45
C ASN A 224 18.61 11.50 -11.91
N SER A 225 19.05 12.43 -11.05
CA SER A 225 20.20 13.26 -11.31
C SER A 225 21.47 12.58 -10.81
N ARG A 226 22.60 12.80 -11.51
CA ARG A 226 23.91 12.35 -11.03
C ARG A 226 24.18 12.83 -9.60
N LYS A 227 23.86 14.09 -9.30
CA LYS A 227 24.03 14.66 -7.96
C LYS A 227 23.15 13.96 -6.91
N GLY A 228 21.93 13.58 -7.28
CA GLY A 228 21.03 12.79 -6.42
C GLY A 228 21.67 11.45 -6.05
N LEU A 229 22.14 10.70 -7.05
CA LEU A 229 22.82 9.41 -6.84
C LEU A 229 24.08 9.54 -5.98
N GLU A 230 24.91 10.55 -6.25
CA GLU A 230 26.12 10.82 -5.45
C GLU A 230 25.77 11.12 -3.99
N LYS A 231 24.74 11.94 -3.73
CA LYS A 231 24.31 12.28 -2.38
C LYS A 231 23.65 11.12 -1.64
N THR A 232 22.91 10.30 -2.32
CA THR A 232 22.37 9.05 -1.76
C THR A 232 23.51 8.12 -1.37
N THR A 233 24.50 7.95 -2.23
CA THR A 233 25.70 7.15 -1.94
C THR A 233 26.48 7.68 -0.73
N ASP A 234 26.72 8.99 -0.67
CA ASP A 234 27.37 9.64 0.48
C ASP A 234 26.59 9.37 1.78
N THR A 235 25.26 9.42 1.72
CA THR A 235 24.40 9.14 2.87
C THR A 235 24.54 7.68 3.32
N LEU A 236 24.54 6.73 2.40
CA LEU A 236 24.71 5.31 2.73
C LEU A 236 26.09 5.02 3.35
N VAL A 237 27.15 5.62 2.84
CA VAL A 237 28.50 5.49 3.41
C VAL A 237 28.54 6.04 4.84
N ASN A 238 27.96 7.22 5.09
CA ASN A 238 27.88 7.79 6.43
C ASN A 238 27.01 6.93 7.36
N LEU A 239 25.91 6.35 6.87
CA LEU A 239 25.04 5.47 7.63
C LEU A 239 25.79 4.23 8.12
N VAL A 240 26.59 3.61 7.25
CA VAL A 240 27.44 2.47 7.61
C VAL A 240 28.44 2.84 8.70
N GLN A 241 29.06 4.03 8.58
CA GLN A 241 29.99 4.52 9.60
C GLN A 241 29.32 4.74 10.95
N ILE A 242 28.13 5.35 10.97
CA ILE A 242 27.33 5.56 12.19
C ILE A 242 27.01 4.22 12.86
N TRP A 243 26.59 3.22 12.09
CA TRP A 243 26.33 1.87 12.64
C TRP A 243 27.60 1.20 13.18
N ALA A 244 28.76 1.46 12.60
CA ALA A 244 30.03 0.95 13.13
C ALA A 244 30.48 1.67 14.39
N GLU A 245 30.11 2.95 14.56
CA GLU A 245 30.41 3.77 15.73
C GLU A 245 29.44 3.48 16.91
N ALA A 246 28.21 3.08 16.60
CA ALA A 246 27.20 2.72 17.59
C ALA A 246 27.59 1.43 18.32
N LYS A 247 27.83 1.52 19.64
CA LYS A 247 28.20 0.41 20.52
C LYS A 247 26.99 -0.20 21.20
#